data_bf8ae38057fc1aea990a20b697572f94
#
_entry.id   bf8ae38057fc1aea990a20b697572f94
#
_cell.length_a   1.000
_cell.length_b   1.000
_cell.length_c   1.000
_cell.angle_alpha   90.00
_cell.angle_beta   90.00
_cell.angle_gamma   90.00
#
_symmetry.space_group_name_H-M   'P 1'
#
loop_
_entity.id
_entity.type
_entity.pdbx_description
1 polymer ?
#
loop_
_entity_poly.entity_id
_entity_poly.type
_entity_poly.pdbx_seq_one_letter_code
_entity_poly.pdbx_strand_id
1 'polypeptide(L)'
;MTATRTLPAPALEHVCDLEVSVSAPIDAGVLMGLGTQGRRRIIPITGGSVTGRIQGRVLPGGADFQRVPNDTTADLDARYLIALEGDYAGEHVFVMNRALRRATPEDVQRLLKGEPVDPDRVYFRCAPVFEVSTPQLQWLTENIFVGAGARAPNGVSISFYMLK
;
A
#
# COMPACT_ATOMS: atom_id res chain seq x y z
N MET A 1 -1.01 -28.21 -35.58
CA MET A 1 -1.43 -27.12 -34.69
C MET A 1 -1.03 -27.51 -33.28
N THR A 2 0.00 -26.89 -32.72
CA THR A 2 0.40 -27.11 -31.32
C THR A 2 -0.62 -26.40 -30.40
N ALA A 3 -1.32 -27.17 -29.58
CA ALA A 3 -2.24 -26.60 -28.59
C ALA A 3 -1.45 -25.68 -27.65
N THR A 4 -1.85 -24.42 -27.57
CA THR A 4 -1.25 -23.46 -26.63
C THR A 4 -1.63 -23.91 -25.22
N ARG A 5 -0.63 -24.36 -24.45
CA ARG A 5 -0.83 -24.76 -23.06
C ARG A 5 -1.05 -23.52 -22.20
N THR A 6 -2.23 -23.36 -21.65
CA THR A 6 -2.49 -22.34 -20.62
C THR A 6 -1.78 -22.73 -19.33
N LEU A 7 -0.94 -21.85 -18.79
CA LEU A 7 -0.34 -22.06 -17.48
C LEU A 7 -1.39 -21.86 -16.37
N PRO A 8 -1.25 -22.55 -15.22
CA PRO A 8 -2.16 -22.39 -14.10
C PRO A 8 -2.11 -20.92 -13.57
N ALA A 9 -3.24 -20.45 -13.10
CA ALA A 9 -3.29 -19.14 -12.45
C ALA A 9 -2.51 -19.18 -11.14
N PRO A 10 -1.74 -18.11 -10.79
CA PRO A 10 -1.08 -18.02 -9.51
C PRO A 10 -2.10 -18.03 -8.36
N ALA A 11 -1.74 -18.69 -7.28
CA ALA A 11 -2.50 -18.64 -6.03
C ALA A 11 -1.99 -17.49 -5.13
N LEU A 12 -2.79 -17.07 -4.15
CA LEU A 12 -2.44 -16.06 -3.17
C LEU A 12 -2.35 -16.70 -1.79
N GLU A 13 -1.26 -16.41 -1.08
CA GLU A 13 -1.06 -16.78 0.32
C GLU A 13 -1.01 -15.52 1.17
N HIS A 14 -1.93 -15.38 2.15
CA HIS A 14 -1.93 -14.26 3.08
C HIS A 14 -0.64 -14.20 3.90
N VAL A 15 -0.07 -13.02 4.05
CA VAL A 15 1.20 -12.80 4.76
C VAL A 15 1.00 -11.97 6.02
N CYS A 16 0.45 -10.79 5.88
CA CYS A 16 0.26 -9.89 7.03
C CYS A 16 -0.80 -8.82 6.74
N ASP A 17 -1.30 -8.25 7.83
CA ASP A 17 -2.20 -7.10 7.83
C ASP A 17 -1.51 -5.91 8.48
N LEU A 18 -1.70 -4.74 7.90
CA LEU A 18 -1.18 -3.47 8.37
C LEU A 18 -2.32 -2.52 8.68
N GLU A 19 -2.24 -1.86 9.84
CA GLU A 19 -3.03 -0.67 10.16
C GLU A 19 -2.08 0.52 10.18
N VAL A 20 -2.11 1.32 9.12
CA VAL A 20 -1.18 2.45 8.93
C VAL A 20 -1.85 3.75 9.34
N SER A 21 -1.29 4.43 10.32
CA SER A 21 -1.73 5.74 10.78
C SER A 21 -1.10 6.85 9.94
N VAL A 22 -1.89 7.85 9.59
CA VAL A 22 -1.45 8.98 8.76
C VAL A 22 -1.92 10.31 9.35
N SER A 23 -1.22 11.38 9.00
CA SER A 23 -1.63 12.75 9.30
C SER A 23 -2.29 13.43 8.10
N ALA A 24 -2.70 14.68 8.29
CA ALA A 24 -3.30 15.48 7.23
C ALA A 24 -2.39 15.59 6.01
N PRO A 25 -2.95 15.53 4.79
CA PRO A 25 -2.19 15.65 3.56
C PRO A 25 -1.50 17.02 3.43
N ILE A 26 -0.25 17.00 2.94
CA ILE A 26 0.41 18.19 2.41
C ILE A 26 0.02 18.26 0.93
N ASP A 27 -0.72 19.29 0.54
CA ASP A 27 -1.21 19.45 -0.84
C ASP A 27 -0.32 20.45 -1.59
N ALA A 28 0.41 19.98 -2.59
CA ALA A 28 1.28 20.82 -3.44
C ALA A 28 0.54 21.40 -4.66
N GLY A 29 -0.76 21.12 -4.80
CA GLY A 29 -1.54 21.54 -5.96
C GLY A 29 -1.27 20.70 -7.21
N VAL A 30 -1.64 21.25 -8.36
CA VAL A 30 -1.45 20.58 -9.65
C VAL A 30 -0.02 20.82 -10.13
N LEU A 31 0.73 19.73 -10.30
CA LEU A 31 2.08 19.75 -10.85
C LEU A 31 2.11 19.05 -12.21
N MET A 32 2.99 19.52 -13.08
CA MET A 32 3.19 18.98 -14.43
C MET A 32 4.64 18.52 -14.59
N GLY A 33 4.82 17.37 -15.22
CA GLY A 33 6.09 16.84 -15.66
C GLY A 33 5.98 16.33 -17.09
N LEU A 34 7.08 15.89 -17.71
CA LEU A 34 7.07 15.29 -19.04
C LEU A 34 6.18 14.04 -19.05
N GLY A 35 5.03 14.14 -19.76
CA GLY A 35 4.07 13.04 -19.87
C GLY A 35 3.23 12.76 -18.62
N THR A 36 3.37 13.56 -17.57
CA THR A 36 2.59 13.38 -16.33
C THR A 36 1.96 14.70 -15.88
N GLN A 37 0.71 14.61 -15.44
CA GLN A 37 -0.04 15.73 -14.88
C GLN A 37 -0.89 15.22 -13.73
N GLY A 38 -1.16 16.06 -12.74
CA GLY A 38 -2.08 15.75 -11.65
C GLY A 38 -1.78 16.54 -10.38
N ARG A 39 -2.73 16.49 -9.45
CA ARG A 39 -2.53 17.05 -8.11
C ARG A 39 -1.53 16.17 -7.33
N ARG A 40 -0.53 16.81 -6.80
CA ARG A 40 0.47 16.13 -5.95
C ARG A 40 0.11 16.32 -4.48
N ARG A 41 0.04 15.21 -3.75
CA ARG A 41 -0.21 15.21 -2.32
C ARG A 41 0.82 14.32 -1.64
N ILE A 42 1.26 14.70 -0.46
CA ILE A 42 2.13 13.89 0.40
C ILE A 42 1.35 13.61 1.68
N ILE A 43 1.16 12.34 1.99
CA ILE A 43 0.45 11.90 3.19
C ILE A 43 1.50 11.36 4.17
N PRO A 44 1.87 12.13 5.22
CA PRO A 44 2.85 11.64 6.19
C PRO A 44 2.31 10.43 6.95
N ILE A 45 3.15 9.40 7.08
CA ILE A 45 2.87 8.21 7.88
C ILE A 45 3.39 8.47 9.29
N THR A 46 2.51 8.31 10.28
CA THR A 46 2.80 8.64 11.68
C THR A 46 3.04 7.41 12.54
N GLY A 47 2.74 6.22 12.03
CA GLY A 47 2.90 4.97 12.73
C GLY A 47 1.98 3.89 12.21
N GLY A 48 1.77 2.85 13.00
CA GLY A 48 0.87 1.76 12.69
C GLY A 48 1.31 0.43 13.26
N SER A 49 0.52 -0.61 13.03
CA SER A 49 0.80 -1.97 13.47
C SER A 49 0.84 -2.94 12.30
N VAL A 50 1.60 -4.01 12.46
CA VAL A 50 1.71 -5.13 11.51
C VAL A 50 1.47 -6.43 12.27
N THR A 51 0.54 -7.25 11.76
CA THR A 51 0.19 -8.55 12.34
C THR A 51 0.18 -9.64 11.26
N GLY A 52 0.47 -10.87 11.63
CA GLY A 52 0.49 -12.01 10.72
C GLY A 52 1.82 -12.77 10.77
N ARG A 53 2.30 -13.23 9.61
CA ARG A 53 3.56 -13.96 9.49
C ARG A 53 4.79 -13.09 9.84
N ILE A 54 4.71 -11.78 9.63
CA ILE A 54 5.60 -10.79 10.22
C ILE A 54 4.80 -9.91 11.16
N GLN A 55 5.40 -9.50 12.27
CA GLN A 55 4.77 -8.68 13.30
C GLN A 55 5.67 -7.50 13.63
N GLY A 56 5.06 -6.34 13.92
CA GLY A 56 5.85 -5.17 14.24
C GLY A 56 5.04 -3.87 14.21
N ARG A 57 5.77 -2.78 14.15
CA ARG A 57 5.23 -1.43 14.10
C ARG A 57 5.75 -0.67 12.89
N VAL A 58 4.85 0.01 12.18
CA VAL A 58 5.22 1.01 11.19
C VAL A 58 5.83 2.20 11.94
N LEU A 59 7.02 2.60 11.56
CA LEU A 59 7.69 3.75 12.18
C LEU A 59 7.22 5.06 11.53
N PRO A 60 7.18 6.17 12.30
CA PRO A 60 6.96 7.49 11.72
C PRO A 60 8.14 7.91 10.83
N GLY A 61 7.89 8.82 9.90
CA GLY A 61 8.91 9.34 8.98
C GLY A 61 8.78 8.88 7.54
N GLY A 62 7.92 7.89 7.29
CA GLY A 62 7.50 7.53 5.94
C GLY A 62 6.40 8.45 5.41
N ALA A 63 6.08 8.31 4.14
CA ALA A 63 4.98 9.02 3.50
C ALA A 63 4.43 8.26 2.29
N ASP A 64 3.20 8.57 1.93
CA ASP A 64 2.60 8.19 0.65
C ASP A 64 2.61 9.40 -0.30
N PHE A 65 3.35 9.29 -1.39
CA PHE A 65 3.53 10.31 -2.41
C PHE A 65 2.49 10.15 -3.50
N GLN A 66 1.31 10.70 -3.29
CA GLN A 66 0.18 10.54 -4.18
C GLN A 66 0.22 11.48 -5.38
N ARG A 67 -0.16 10.94 -6.53
CA ARG A 67 -0.55 11.71 -7.71
C ARG A 67 -2.02 11.44 -8.02
N VAL A 68 -2.80 12.49 -8.11
CA VAL A 68 -4.25 12.43 -8.38
C VAL A 68 -4.50 13.05 -9.75
N PRO A 69 -4.53 12.24 -10.83
CA PRO A 69 -4.67 12.73 -12.21
C PRO A 69 -6.08 13.22 -12.53
N ASN A 70 -7.10 12.73 -11.84
CA ASN A 70 -8.50 13.07 -12.03
C ASN A 70 -9.30 12.82 -10.75
N ASP A 71 -10.62 13.00 -10.82
CA ASP A 71 -11.55 12.90 -9.70
C ASP A 71 -11.92 11.46 -9.28
N THR A 72 -11.46 10.45 -10.01
CA THR A 72 -11.75 9.04 -9.75
C THR A 72 -10.54 8.22 -9.31
N THR A 73 -9.32 8.71 -9.60
CA THR A 73 -8.10 7.89 -9.52
C THR A 73 -7.03 8.56 -8.68
N ALA A 74 -6.38 7.77 -7.85
CA ALA A 74 -5.14 8.13 -7.16
C ALA A 74 -4.06 7.07 -7.44
N ASP A 75 -2.91 7.53 -7.90
CA ASP A 75 -1.67 6.77 -8.06
C ASP A 75 -0.84 7.00 -6.79
N LEU A 76 -0.56 5.94 -6.05
CA LEU A 76 0.00 5.95 -4.70
C LEU A 76 1.42 5.37 -4.72
N ASP A 77 2.34 5.97 -3.99
CA ASP A 77 3.71 5.48 -3.80
C ASP A 77 4.10 5.69 -2.33
N ALA A 78 3.74 4.72 -1.49
CA ALA A 78 4.03 4.76 -0.07
C ALA A 78 5.39 4.15 0.23
N ARG A 79 6.19 4.82 1.07
CA ARG A 79 7.50 4.37 1.50
C ARG A 79 7.62 4.52 2.99
N TYR A 80 7.93 3.43 3.69
CA TYR A 80 8.00 3.42 5.15
C TYR A 80 8.83 2.25 5.68
N LEU A 81 9.21 2.35 6.95
CA LEU A 81 9.98 1.35 7.66
C LEU A 81 9.11 0.65 8.71
N ILE A 82 9.23 -0.66 8.80
CA ILE A 82 8.63 -1.48 9.85
C ILE A 82 9.76 -1.91 10.80
N ALA A 83 9.61 -1.60 12.10
CA ALA A 83 10.41 -2.21 13.15
C ALA A 83 9.74 -3.51 13.58
N LEU A 84 10.43 -4.63 13.44
CA LEU A 84 9.88 -5.95 13.71
C LEU A 84 9.85 -6.26 15.21
N GLU A 85 8.92 -7.10 15.59
CA GLU A 85 8.70 -7.61 16.94
C GLU A 85 8.71 -9.14 16.94
N GLY A 86 8.56 -9.75 18.13
CA GLY A 86 8.57 -11.21 18.28
C GLY A 86 9.93 -11.82 17.93
N ASP A 87 9.92 -12.87 17.11
CA ASP A 87 11.11 -13.63 16.73
C ASP A 87 12.15 -12.81 15.95
N TYR A 88 11.74 -11.69 15.37
CA TYR A 88 12.61 -10.79 14.61
C TYR A 88 12.80 -9.43 15.29
N ALA A 89 12.62 -9.36 16.61
CA ALA A 89 12.77 -8.12 17.37
C ALA A 89 14.15 -7.47 17.15
N GLY A 90 14.17 -6.18 16.82
CA GLY A 90 15.38 -5.43 16.48
C GLY A 90 15.71 -5.39 14.99
N GLU A 91 15.06 -6.20 14.17
CA GLU A 91 15.20 -6.19 12.73
C GLU A 91 14.17 -5.26 12.06
N HIS A 92 14.40 -4.96 10.79
CA HIS A 92 13.58 -4.00 10.04
C HIS A 92 13.20 -4.53 8.66
N VAL A 93 12.05 -4.07 8.18
CA VAL A 93 11.61 -4.22 6.78
C VAL A 93 11.31 -2.84 6.23
N PHE A 94 11.98 -2.45 5.15
CA PHE A 94 11.62 -1.26 4.38
C PHE A 94 10.61 -1.65 3.29
N VAL A 95 9.55 -0.87 3.18
CA VAL A 95 8.44 -1.12 2.25
C VAL A 95 8.36 -0.01 1.22
N MET A 96 8.36 -0.40 -0.06
CA MET A 96 7.99 0.46 -1.19
C MET A 96 6.69 -0.10 -1.76
N ASN A 97 5.59 0.60 -1.52
CA ASN A 97 4.26 0.10 -1.87
C ASN A 97 3.58 0.99 -2.91
N ARG A 98 3.69 0.56 -4.18
CA ARG A 98 2.94 1.18 -5.28
C ARG A 98 1.49 0.67 -5.26
N ALA A 99 0.55 1.59 -5.39
CA ALA A 99 -0.86 1.24 -5.40
C ALA A 99 -1.67 2.09 -6.38
N LEU A 100 -2.82 1.54 -6.76
CA LEU A 100 -3.83 2.23 -7.53
C LEU A 100 -5.15 2.19 -6.75
N ARG A 101 -5.73 3.37 -6.52
CA ARG A 101 -7.06 3.51 -5.95
C ARG A 101 -7.99 4.17 -6.95
N ARG A 102 -9.14 3.56 -7.20
CA ARG A 102 -10.20 4.08 -8.07
C ARG A 102 -11.56 3.91 -7.41
N ALA A 103 -12.39 4.93 -7.55
CA ALA A 103 -13.79 4.91 -7.12
C ALA A 103 -14.61 5.87 -7.98
N THR A 104 -15.92 5.91 -7.78
CA THR A 104 -16.75 6.94 -8.41
C THR A 104 -16.38 8.34 -7.86
N PRO A 105 -16.62 9.43 -8.59
CA PRO A 105 -16.37 10.78 -8.08
C PRO A 105 -17.07 11.05 -6.74
N GLU A 106 -18.31 10.54 -6.57
CA GLU A 106 -19.05 10.62 -5.32
C GLU A 106 -18.35 9.94 -4.16
N ASP A 107 -17.90 8.69 -4.36
CA ASP A 107 -17.19 7.93 -3.32
C ASP A 107 -15.86 8.57 -2.97
N VAL A 108 -15.14 9.10 -3.97
CA VAL A 108 -13.91 9.86 -3.72
C VAL A 108 -14.19 11.09 -2.86
N GLN A 109 -15.25 11.85 -3.14
CA GLN A 109 -15.63 13.01 -2.32
C GLN A 109 -15.99 12.62 -0.89
N ARG A 110 -16.70 11.51 -0.70
CA ARG A 110 -17.01 10.96 0.62
C ARG A 110 -15.75 10.58 1.38
N LEU A 111 -14.82 9.86 0.73
CA LEU A 111 -13.53 9.51 1.34
C LEU A 111 -12.72 10.75 1.75
N LEU A 112 -12.75 11.82 0.94
CA LEU A 112 -12.06 13.08 1.26
C LEU A 112 -12.67 13.80 2.47
N LYS A 113 -13.98 13.63 2.70
CA LYS A 113 -14.68 14.17 3.87
C LYS A 113 -14.54 13.29 5.13
N GLY A 114 -13.86 12.14 5.01
CA GLY A 114 -13.77 11.16 6.09
C GLY A 114 -15.04 10.35 6.31
N GLU A 115 -15.98 10.37 5.36
CA GLU A 115 -17.20 9.58 5.41
C GLU A 115 -16.91 8.12 5.08
N PRO A 116 -17.62 7.16 5.68
CA PRO A 116 -17.45 5.75 5.37
C PRO A 116 -17.92 5.45 3.94
N VAL A 117 -17.10 4.68 3.22
CA VAL A 117 -17.43 4.11 1.90
C VAL A 117 -17.16 2.63 1.98
N ASP A 118 -18.11 1.82 1.48
CA ASP A 118 -17.94 0.36 1.41
C ASP A 118 -16.67 0.02 0.61
N PRO A 119 -15.73 -0.73 1.19
CA PRO A 119 -14.49 -1.13 0.51
C PRO A 119 -14.73 -1.83 -0.85
N ASP A 120 -15.84 -2.55 -1.01
CA ASP A 120 -16.19 -3.22 -2.26
C ASP A 120 -16.52 -2.25 -3.41
N ARG A 121 -16.82 -1.00 -3.09
CA ARG A 121 -17.04 0.08 -4.07
C ARG A 121 -15.74 0.79 -4.47
N VAL A 122 -14.63 0.48 -3.81
CA VAL A 122 -13.33 1.13 -4.02
C VAL A 122 -12.32 0.09 -4.50
N TYR A 123 -11.86 0.25 -5.73
CA TYR A 123 -10.70 -0.51 -6.17
C TYR A 123 -9.46 0.05 -5.50
N PHE A 124 -8.87 -0.70 -4.57
CA PHE A 124 -7.60 -0.34 -3.94
C PHE A 124 -6.71 -1.58 -3.91
N ARG A 125 -5.75 -1.63 -4.85
CA ARG A 125 -4.79 -2.73 -4.98
C ARG A 125 -3.38 -2.20 -5.01
N CYS A 126 -2.45 -2.94 -4.42
CA CYS A 126 -1.06 -2.56 -4.32
C CYS A 126 -0.11 -3.71 -4.67
N ALA A 127 1.13 -3.35 -4.93
CA ALA A 127 2.22 -4.26 -5.26
C ALA A 127 3.46 -3.85 -4.44
N PRO A 128 3.56 -4.30 -3.18
CA PRO A 128 4.69 -3.96 -2.31
C PRO A 128 5.97 -4.67 -2.74
N VAL A 129 7.08 -3.96 -2.58
CA VAL A 129 8.44 -4.48 -2.69
C VAL A 129 9.16 -4.20 -1.37
N PHE A 130 10.01 -5.12 -0.94
CA PHE A 130 10.63 -5.09 0.37
C PHE A 130 12.14 -5.08 0.32
N GLU A 131 12.77 -4.43 1.31
CA GLU A 131 14.15 -4.63 1.71
C GLU A 131 14.16 -5.11 3.17
N VAL A 132 15.05 -6.02 3.52
CA VAL A 132 15.09 -6.66 4.83
C VAL A 132 16.46 -6.56 5.47
N SER A 133 16.52 -6.42 6.79
CA SER A 133 17.76 -6.33 7.56
C SER A 133 18.30 -7.69 8.01
N THR A 134 17.54 -8.77 7.83
CA THR A 134 17.92 -10.11 8.27
C THR A 134 17.74 -11.17 7.20
N PRO A 135 18.70 -12.11 7.01
CA PRO A 135 18.59 -13.19 6.02
C PRO A 135 17.36 -14.09 6.21
N GLN A 136 16.85 -14.26 7.43
CA GLN A 136 15.65 -15.07 7.71
C GLN A 136 14.40 -14.54 7.03
N LEU A 137 14.38 -13.27 6.63
CA LEU A 137 13.27 -12.64 5.91
C LEU A 137 13.56 -12.44 4.42
N GLN A 138 14.64 -13.02 3.88
CA GLN A 138 15.01 -12.88 2.47
C GLN A 138 13.90 -13.34 1.52
N TRP A 139 13.04 -14.25 1.94
CA TRP A 139 11.86 -14.68 1.18
C TRP A 139 10.93 -13.51 0.81
N LEU A 140 10.91 -12.41 1.56
CA LEU A 140 10.19 -11.18 1.21
C LEU A 140 10.77 -10.50 -0.05
N THR A 141 12.03 -10.70 -0.34
CA THR A 141 12.71 -10.11 -1.50
C THR A 141 12.75 -11.04 -2.71
N GLU A 142 12.47 -12.33 -2.52
CA GLU A 142 12.56 -13.39 -3.54
C GLU A 142 11.21 -13.76 -4.15
N ASN A 143 10.12 -13.18 -3.66
CA ASN A 143 8.76 -13.46 -4.13
C ASN A 143 8.06 -12.16 -4.57
N ILE A 144 7.00 -12.33 -5.37
CA ILE A 144 6.12 -11.23 -5.79
C ILE A 144 4.95 -11.14 -4.82
N PHE A 145 4.59 -9.92 -4.47
CA PHE A 145 3.49 -9.64 -3.56
C PHE A 145 2.46 -8.71 -4.20
N VAL A 146 1.23 -8.90 -3.80
CA VAL A 146 0.11 -8.00 -4.09
C VAL A 146 -0.65 -7.71 -2.79
N GLY A 147 -1.48 -6.68 -2.80
CA GLY A 147 -2.30 -6.38 -1.63
C GLY A 147 -3.59 -5.69 -1.95
N ALA A 148 -4.46 -5.67 -0.97
CA ALA A 148 -5.71 -4.94 -0.96
C ALA A 148 -5.70 -3.93 0.17
N GLY A 149 -6.18 -2.72 -0.10
CA GLY A 149 -6.29 -1.66 0.89
C GLY A 149 -7.71 -1.17 1.09
N ALA A 150 -7.97 -0.64 2.26
CA ALA A 150 -9.18 0.09 2.59
C ALA A 150 -8.82 1.35 3.38
N ARG A 151 -9.43 2.48 3.03
CA ARG A 151 -9.21 3.72 3.76
C ARG A 151 -10.09 3.73 5.00
N ALA A 152 -9.47 4.05 6.14
CA ALA A 152 -10.13 4.37 7.41
C ALA A 152 -10.05 5.89 7.67
N PRO A 153 -10.86 6.45 8.60
CA PRO A 153 -10.86 7.88 8.88
C PRO A 153 -9.49 8.48 9.21
N ASN A 154 -8.66 7.74 9.95
CA ASN A 154 -7.33 8.20 10.41
C ASN A 154 -6.18 7.35 9.88
N GLY A 155 -6.42 6.57 8.82
CA GLY A 155 -5.39 5.66 8.33
C GLY A 155 -5.82 4.82 7.14
N VAL A 156 -5.08 3.74 6.95
CA VAL A 156 -5.30 2.77 5.88
C VAL A 156 -5.07 1.38 6.44
N SER A 157 -6.03 0.48 6.22
CA SER A 157 -5.87 -0.96 6.46
C SER A 157 -5.39 -1.62 5.17
N ILE A 158 -4.37 -2.47 5.24
CA ILE A 158 -3.79 -3.14 4.07
C ILE A 158 -3.53 -4.60 4.42
N SER A 159 -3.92 -5.52 3.53
CA SER A 159 -3.53 -6.92 3.60
C SER A 159 -2.56 -7.25 2.48
N PHE A 160 -1.42 -7.87 2.81
CA PHE A 160 -0.44 -8.34 1.83
C PHE A 160 -0.54 -9.85 1.61
N TYR A 161 -0.40 -10.24 0.36
CA TYR A 161 -0.43 -11.61 -0.11
C TYR A 161 0.77 -11.90 -1.01
N MET A 162 1.37 -13.08 -0.83
CA MET A 162 2.42 -13.60 -1.70
C MET A 162 1.80 -14.37 -2.85
N LEU A 163 2.29 -14.16 -4.07
CA LEU A 163 1.95 -14.99 -5.22
C LEU A 163 2.72 -16.33 -5.15
N LYS A 164 1.98 -17.42 -5.39
CA LYS A 164 2.51 -18.81 -5.44
C LYS A 164 2.48 -19.33 -6.87
#